data_d02b482ab2f7011f682775cf89a5d551
#
_entry.id   d02b482ab2f7011f682775cf89a5d551
#
_cell.length_a   1.000
_cell.length_b   1.000
_cell.length_c   1.000
_cell.angle_alpha   90.00
_cell.angle_beta   90.00
_cell.angle_gamma   90.00
#
_symmetry.space_group_name_H-M   'P 1'
#
loop_
_entity.id
_entity.type
_entity.pdbx_description
1 polymer ?
#
loop_
_entity_poly.entity_id
_entity_poly.type
_entity_poly.pdbx_seq_one_letter_code
_entity_poly.pdbx_strand_id
1 'polypeptide(L)'
;IVLTGNNTRITSSGGDINVTGTGGGSGTSGSNHGVYVLNAAKIFPGGNGHAVIEGQGGTASGASNSGVYLTGTGSQITSTNGHVTVTGTGGGSMGSSMNAGVLVDASASIGASGIGNTTITGQGGNTTGNSNYGVFVSNGNAMITASQGDINIMGQGGGNGTSGINFGVNISTQGIVDANGSGNIFISGSGGISSGASNVGIALGGPGATVLSDT
;
A
#
# COMPACT_ATOMS: atom_id res chain seq x y z
N ILE A 1 -13.39 -0.97 5.69
CA ILE A 1 -13.68 -2.31 5.13
C ILE A 1 -12.63 -3.27 5.63
N VAL A 2 -13.04 -4.45 6.12
CA VAL A 2 -12.13 -5.52 6.53
C VAL A 2 -12.50 -6.80 5.78
N LEU A 3 -11.50 -7.38 5.08
CA LEU A 3 -11.58 -8.72 4.50
C LEU A 3 -10.58 -9.59 5.25
N THR A 4 -11.07 -10.64 5.90
CA THR A 4 -10.21 -11.53 6.70
C THR A 4 -10.61 -12.99 6.57
N GLY A 5 -9.62 -13.85 6.50
CA GLY A 5 -9.77 -15.29 6.53
C GLY A 5 -9.58 -15.97 5.18
N ASN A 6 -9.06 -17.18 5.25
CA ASN A 6 -8.89 -18.05 4.09
C ASN A 6 -10.25 -18.29 3.42
N ASN A 7 -10.31 -18.17 2.11
CA ASN A 7 -11.52 -18.20 1.27
C ASN A 7 -12.43 -16.96 1.32
N THR A 8 -12.16 -15.96 2.15
CA THR A 8 -12.84 -14.65 2.05
C THR A 8 -12.37 -13.93 0.79
N ARG A 9 -13.32 -13.57 -0.10
CA ARG A 9 -12.96 -12.92 -1.35
C ARG A 9 -14.05 -12.01 -1.89
N ILE A 10 -13.62 -10.95 -2.57
CA ILE A 10 -14.43 -10.17 -3.49
C ILE A 10 -13.97 -10.55 -4.89
N THR A 11 -14.84 -11.08 -5.72
CA THR A 11 -14.48 -11.56 -7.07
C THR A 11 -15.59 -11.27 -8.07
N SER A 12 -15.21 -11.12 -9.33
CA SER A 12 -16.09 -11.06 -10.48
C SER A 12 -15.58 -12.00 -11.58
N SER A 13 -16.39 -12.36 -12.54
CA SER A 13 -15.98 -13.22 -13.66
C SER A 13 -15.38 -12.46 -14.86
N GLY A 14 -15.31 -11.11 -14.77
CA GLY A 14 -14.75 -10.27 -15.85
C GLY A 14 -15.11 -8.80 -15.74
N GLY A 15 -16.03 -8.45 -14.84
CA GLY A 15 -16.36 -7.06 -14.52
C GLY A 15 -15.38 -6.45 -13.51
N ASP A 16 -15.32 -5.13 -13.46
CA ASP A 16 -14.49 -4.39 -12.52
C ASP A 16 -14.94 -4.57 -11.06
N ILE A 17 -13.99 -4.50 -10.17
CA ILE A 17 -14.22 -4.45 -8.73
C ILE A 17 -13.75 -3.09 -8.20
N ASN A 18 -14.67 -2.32 -7.63
CA ASN A 18 -14.40 -1.06 -6.97
C ASN A 18 -14.65 -1.20 -5.48
N VAL A 19 -13.64 -0.96 -4.66
CA VAL A 19 -13.72 -1.03 -3.20
C VAL A 19 -13.26 0.30 -2.62
N THR A 20 -14.15 1.01 -1.95
CA THR A 20 -13.82 2.27 -1.25
C THR A 20 -14.11 2.13 0.23
N GLY A 21 -13.14 2.45 1.07
CA GLY A 21 -13.26 2.33 2.52
C GLY A 21 -12.69 3.51 3.28
N THR A 22 -13.41 3.95 4.32
CA THR A 22 -12.92 4.95 5.27
C THR A 22 -12.84 4.33 6.66
N GLY A 23 -11.69 4.48 7.31
CA GLY A 23 -11.48 4.08 8.69
C GLY A 23 -12.26 5.00 9.65
N GLY A 24 -12.78 4.43 10.71
CA GLY A 24 -13.44 5.15 11.80
C GLY A 24 -12.48 5.52 12.93
N GLY A 25 -12.98 5.41 14.15
CA GLY A 25 -12.23 5.59 15.39
C GLY A 25 -12.31 7.00 15.96
N SER A 26 -12.14 7.08 17.26
CA SER A 26 -12.10 8.33 18.01
C SER A 26 -11.15 8.22 19.20
N GLY A 27 -10.80 9.33 19.81
CA GLY A 27 -9.88 9.38 20.95
C GLY A 27 -8.54 8.72 20.60
N THR A 28 -8.08 7.78 21.40
CA THR A 28 -6.79 7.09 21.29
C THR A 28 -6.86 5.76 20.50
N SER A 29 -7.97 5.44 19.83
CA SER A 29 -8.07 4.22 19.04
C SER A 29 -7.06 4.22 17.90
N GLY A 30 -6.46 3.06 17.61
CA GLY A 30 -5.53 2.86 16.49
C GLY A 30 -6.02 1.77 15.54
N SER A 31 -5.24 1.51 14.49
CA SER A 31 -5.55 0.51 13.47
C SER A 31 -6.91 0.75 12.77
N ASN A 32 -7.23 2.02 12.54
CA ASN A 32 -8.46 2.42 11.86
C ASN A 32 -8.20 2.53 10.36
N HIS A 33 -8.02 1.37 9.70
CA HIS A 33 -7.71 1.32 8.28
C HIS A 33 -8.95 1.58 7.42
N GLY A 34 -8.76 2.23 6.25
CA GLY A 34 -9.80 2.38 5.24
C GLY A 34 -10.20 1.04 4.63
N VAL A 35 -9.24 0.38 4.01
CA VAL A 35 -9.37 -0.98 3.48
C VAL A 35 -8.30 -1.86 4.12
N TYR A 36 -8.72 -2.96 4.72
CA TYR A 36 -7.83 -3.91 5.40
C TYR A 36 -8.05 -5.33 4.89
N VAL A 37 -7.03 -5.93 4.26
CA VAL A 37 -7.08 -7.28 3.68
C VAL A 37 -6.02 -8.13 4.37
N LEU A 38 -6.45 -9.22 5.03
CA LEU A 38 -5.56 -10.04 5.84
C LEU A 38 -5.97 -11.52 5.89
N ASN A 39 -5.05 -12.36 6.41
CA ASN A 39 -5.30 -13.78 6.63
C ASN A 39 -5.76 -14.52 5.37
N ALA A 40 -5.05 -14.35 4.26
CA ALA A 40 -5.30 -14.98 2.97
C ALA A 40 -6.61 -14.55 2.28
N ALA A 41 -7.20 -13.44 2.68
CA ALA A 41 -8.35 -12.85 1.96
C ALA A 41 -7.91 -12.24 0.62
N LYS A 42 -8.82 -12.18 -0.35
CA LYS A 42 -8.50 -11.77 -1.73
C LYS A 42 -9.51 -10.81 -2.32
N ILE A 43 -9.01 -9.87 -3.11
CA ILE A 43 -9.79 -9.08 -4.07
C ILE A 43 -9.27 -9.46 -5.46
N PHE A 44 -10.14 -10.03 -6.30
CA PHE A 44 -9.71 -10.65 -7.54
C PHE A 44 -10.80 -10.59 -8.62
N PRO A 45 -10.82 -9.56 -9.49
CA PRO A 45 -11.60 -9.61 -10.72
C PRO A 45 -10.96 -10.59 -11.72
N GLY A 46 -11.80 -11.43 -12.32
CA GLY A 46 -11.38 -12.35 -13.37
C GLY A 46 -11.33 -11.68 -14.75
N GLY A 47 -10.84 -12.41 -15.73
CA GLY A 47 -10.82 -11.96 -17.14
C GLY A 47 -10.08 -10.63 -17.31
N ASN A 48 -10.74 -9.65 -17.93
CA ASN A 48 -10.21 -8.30 -18.17
C ASN A 48 -10.67 -7.26 -17.13
N GLY A 49 -11.35 -7.69 -16.07
CA GLY A 49 -11.84 -6.79 -15.02
C GLY A 49 -10.71 -6.10 -14.26
N HIS A 50 -10.92 -4.84 -13.93
CA HIS A 50 -10.00 -4.02 -13.16
C HIS A 50 -10.27 -4.14 -11.66
N ALA A 51 -9.21 -4.09 -10.84
CA ALA A 51 -9.32 -3.92 -9.38
C ALA A 51 -8.99 -2.46 -9.04
N VAL A 52 -9.95 -1.71 -8.52
CA VAL A 52 -9.78 -0.32 -8.08
C VAL A 52 -10.10 -0.25 -6.59
N ILE A 53 -9.08 0.06 -5.80
CA ILE A 53 -9.17 0.08 -4.35
C ILE A 53 -8.81 1.47 -3.83
N GLU A 54 -9.69 2.07 -3.05
CA GLU A 54 -9.49 3.36 -2.43
C GLU A 54 -9.67 3.26 -0.92
N GLY A 55 -8.68 3.69 -0.17
CA GLY A 55 -8.70 3.65 1.29
C GLY A 55 -8.32 4.97 1.94
N GLN A 56 -9.07 5.36 2.98
CA GLN A 56 -8.71 6.47 3.85
C GLN A 56 -8.65 6.00 5.31
N GLY A 57 -7.53 6.19 5.96
CA GLY A 57 -7.37 5.89 7.39
C GLY A 57 -8.20 6.80 8.28
N GLY A 58 -8.61 6.29 9.44
CA GLY A 58 -9.39 7.04 10.42
C GLY A 58 -8.57 8.15 11.11
N THR A 59 -9.24 9.13 11.69
CA THR A 59 -8.63 10.35 12.25
C THR A 59 -8.30 10.30 13.74
N ALA A 60 -8.38 9.14 14.38
CA ALA A 60 -8.07 8.97 15.80
C ALA A 60 -6.56 9.15 16.10
N SER A 61 -6.22 9.45 17.36
CA SER A 61 -4.83 9.73 17.75
C SER A 61 -3.97 8.50 18.05
N GLY A 62 -4.54 7.28 18.06
CA GLY A 62 -3.78 6.04 18.11
C GLY A 62 -3.03 5.79 16.79
N ALA A 63 -2.05 4.92 16.81
CA ALA A 63 -1.19 4.64 15.66
C ALA A 63 -1.83 3.73 14.60
N SER A 64 -1.18 3.64 13.43
CA SER A 64 -1.50 2.68 12.37
C SER A 64 -2.87 2.89 11.71
N ASN A 65 -3.19 4.11 11.34
CA ASN A 65 -4.42 4.43 10.61
C ASN A 65 -4.11 4.53 9.11
N SER A 66 -3.84 3.39 8.48
CA SER A 66 -3.47 3.34 7.06
C SER A 66 -4.68 3.49 6.14
N GLY A 67 -4.48 4.08 4.96
CA GLY A 67 -5.50 4.10 3.91
C GLY A 67 -5.84 2.70 3.46
N VAL A 68 -4.90 2.01 2.86
CA VAL A 68 -5.00 0.59 2.47
C VAL A 68 -3.92 -0.20 3.19
N TYR A 69 -4.30 -1.26 3.90
CA TYR A 69 -3.37 -2.19 4.52
C TYR A 69 -3.62 -3.61 4.05
N LEU A 70 -2.61 -4.20 3.45
CA LEU A 70 -2.61 -5.58 3.00
C LEU A 70 -1.52 -6.36 3.74
N THR A 71 -1.87 -7.46 4.42
CA THR A 71 -0.92 -8.21 5.24
C THR A 71 -1.22 -9.70 5.31
N GLY A 72 -0.17 -10.47 5.50
CA GLY A 72 -0.23 -11.91 5.75
C GLY A 72 -0.19 -12.75 4.48
N THR A 73 0.44 -13.92 4.61
CA THR A 73 0.61 -14.87 3.51
C THR A 73 -0.70 -15.21 2.83
N GLY A 74 -0.74 -15.08 1.50
CA GLY A 74 -1.91 -15.38 0.67
C GLY A 74 -2.94 -14.26 0.59
N SER A 75 -2.76 -13.14 1.31
CA SER A 75 -3.59 -11.94 1.15
C SER A 75 -3.23 -11.24 -0.16
N GLN A 76 -4.23 -10.96 -1.00
CA GLN A 76 -3.97 -10.50 -2.36
C GLN A 76 -4.99 -9.46 -2.84
N ILE A 77 -4.49 -8.47 -3.58
CA ILE A 77 -5.27 -7.61 -4.47
C ILE A 77 -4.70 -7.80 -5.86
N THR A 78 -5.39 -8.54 -6.72
CA THR A 78 -4.86 -8.92 -8.04
C THR A 78 -5.92 -8.80 -9.12
N SER A 79 -5.50 -8.79 -10.38
CA SER A 79 -6.38 -9.02 -11.53
C SER A 79 -5.72 -9.98 -12.52
N THR A 80 -6.49 -10.58 -13.42
CA THR A 80 -5.95 -11.47 -14.46
C THR A 80 -5.30 -10.65 -15.57
N ASN A 81 -6.07 -9.95 -16.39
CA ASN A 81 -5.57 -9.10 -17.48
C ASN A 81 -5.90 -7.61 -17.31
N GLY A 82 -6.80 -7.27 -16.39
CA GLY A 82 -7.15 -5.90 -16.07
C GLY A 82 -6.07 -5.21 -15.23
N HIS A 83 -6.17 -3.91 -15.12
CA HIS A 83 -5.27 -3.11 -14.27
C HIS A 83 -5.60 -3.30 -12.78
N VAL A 84 -4.58 -3.14 -11.96
CA VAL A 84 -4.74 -3.01 -10.50
C VAL A 84 -4.37 -1.59 -10.11
N THR A 85 -5.31 -0.86 -9.52
CA THR A 85 -5.09 0.50 -9.03
C THR A 85 -5.42 0.55 -7.54
N VAL A 86 -4.45 0.95 -6.73
CA VAL A 86 -4.62 1.10 -5.28
C VAL A 86 -4.24 2.51 -4.87
N THR A 87 -5.19 3.24 -4.29
CA THR A 87 -4.97 4.58 -3.75
C THR A 87 -5.25 4.58 -2.25
N GLY A 88 -4.29 5.06 -1.48
CA GLY A 88 -4.40 5.12 -0.03
C GLY A 88 -4.02 6.46 0.55
N THR A 89 -4.79 6.95 1.52
CA THR A 89 -4.44 8.11 2.34
C THR A 89 -4.39 7.70 3.80
N GLY A 90 -3.25 7.84 4.43
CA GLY A 90 -3.07 7.62 5.85
C GLY A 90 -3.87 8.65 6.67
N GLY A 91 -4.43 8.18 7.75
CA GLY A 91 -5.21 9.01 8.68
C GLY A 91 -4.38 9.51 9.87
N GLY A 92 -4.98 9.43 11.04
CA GLY A 92 -4.40 9.83 12.31
C GLY A 92 -4.59 11.30 12.63
N SER A 93 -4.34 11.64 13.88
CA SER A 93 -4.32 13.01 14.39
C SER A 93 -3.25 13.16 15.48
N MET A 94 -2.90 14.37 15.84
CA MET A 94 -1.93 14.65 16.92
C MET A 94 -0.63 13.84 16.76
N GLY A 95 -0.19 13.10 17.79
CA GLY A 95 1.02 12.28 17.83
C GLY A 95 0.88 10.89 17.18
N SER A 96 -0.18 10.61 16.45
CA SER A 96 -0.36 9.33 15.75
C SER A 96 0.81 9.03 14.81
N SER A 97 1.31 7.79 14.82
CA SER A 97 2.45 7.34 14.03
C SER A 97 2.07 6.18 13.10
N MET A 98 2.91 5.89 12.11
CA MET A 98 2.73 4.77 11.18
C MET A 98 1.41 4.83 10.39
N ASN A 99 1.02 6.00 9.97
CA ASN A 99 -0.19 6.19 9.17
C ASN A 99 0.18 6.18 7.69
N ALA A 100 0.38 5.00 7.14
CA ALA A 100 0.74 4.84 5.74
C ALA A 100 -0.44 5.11 4.79
N GLY A 101 -0.17 5.66 3.61
CA GLY A 101 -1.16 5.66 2.53
C GLY A 101 -1.49 4.24 2.13
N VAL A 102 -0.50 3.52 1.60
CA VAL A 102 -0.60 2.10 1.25
C VAL A 102 0.49 1.32 1.97
N LEU A 103 0.11 0.26 2.68
CA LEU A 103 1.02 -0.66 3.37
C LEU A 103 0.81 -2.07 2.84
N VAL A 104 1.89 -2.68 2.31
CA VAL A 104 1.94 -4.09 1.90
C VAL A 104 2.97 -4.80 2.76
N ASP A 105 2.55 -5.79 3.51
CA ASP A 105 3.36 -6.36 4.57
C ASP A 105 3.20 -7.89 4.67
N ALA A 106 4.17 -8.55 5.30
CA ALA A 106 4.09 -9.95 5.73
C ALA A 106 3.63 -10.92 4.62
N SER A 107 4.32 -10.97 3.50
CA SER A 107 4.06 -11.89 2.36
C SER A 107 2.73 -11.64 1.61
N ALA A 108 2.13 -10.49 1.76
CA ALA A 108 0.97 -10.10 0.97
C ALA A 108 1.37 -9.57 -0.41
N SER A 109 0.47 -9.60 -1.39
CA SER A 109 0.79 -9.16 -2.75
C SER A 109 -0.28 -8.31 -3.41
N ILE A 110 0.17 -7.29 -4.16
CA ILE A 110 -0.66 -6.48 -5.04
C ILE A 110 -0.10 -6.60 -6.46
N GLY A 111 -0.95 -6.93 -7.46
CA GLY A 111 -0.44 -6.92 -8.83
C GLY A 111 -1.34 -7.50 -9.90
N ALA A 112 -1.06 -7.15 -11.16
CA ALA A 112 -1.69 -7.69 -12.34
C ALA A 112 -0.92 -8.92 -12.86
N SER A 113 -1.63 -10.03 -13.14
CA SER A 113 -1.02 -11.30 -13.56
C SER A 113 -0.83 -11.43 -15.09
N GLY A 114 -1.46 -10.56 -15.88
CA GLY A 114 -1.35 -10.55 -17.35
C GLY A 114 -0.81 -9.21 -17.86
N ILE A 115 -1.49 -8.64 -18.85
CA ILE A 115 -1.06 -7.43 -19.57
C ILE A 115 -1.41 -6.12 -18.83
N GLY A 116 -2.14 -6.20 -17.73
CA GLY A 116 -2.58 -5.02 -16.96
C GLY A 116 -1.42 -4.37 -16.19
N ASN A 117 -1.49 -3.07 -16.02
CA ASN A 117 -0.56 -2.31 -15.18
C ASN A 117 -0.94 -2.41 -13.70
N THR A 118 0.06 -2.27 -12.84
CA THR A 118 -0.13 -2.11 -11.40
C THR A 118 0.23 -0.68 -11.00
N THR A 119 -0.75 0.08 -10.51
CA THR A 119 -0.58 1.47 -10.10
C THR A 119 -0.89 1.62 -8.62
N ILE A 120 0.07 2.13 -7.86
CA ILE A 120 -0.06 2.37 -6.42
C ILE A 120 0.17 3.85 -6.14
N THR A 121 -0.78 4.50 -5.49
CA THR A 121 -0.64 5.88 -5.03
C THR A 121 -0.88 5.95 -3.52
N GLY A 122 0.08 6.47 -2.80
CA GLY A 122 -0.01 6.56 -1.33
C GLY A 122 0.34 7.95 -0.81
N GLN A 123 -0.46 8.43 0.15
CA GLN A 123 -0.16 9.63 0.93
C GLN A 123 -0.17 9.29 2.42
N GLY A 124 0.93 9.54 3.11
CA GLY A 124 1.05 9.35 4.56
C GLY A 124 0.19 10.34 5.35
N GLY A 125 -0.17 9.96 6.57
CA GLY A 125 -0.98 10.79 7.47
C GLY A 125 -0.29 12.08 7.88
N ASN A 126 -1.02 13.19 7.94
CA ASN A 126 -0.49 14.50 8.33
C ASN A 126 -0.55 14.70 9.85
N THR A 127 0.38 14.07 10.58
CA THR A 127 0.42 14.03 12.04
C THR A 127 1.79 14.45 12.60
N THR A 128 1.89 14.74 13.89
CA THR A 128 3.17 15.02 14.54
C THR A 128 3.94 13.77 14.97
N GLY A 129 3.34 12.58 14.86
CA GLY A 129 4.04 11.31 15.06
C GLY A 129 4.90 10.93 13.85
N ASN A 130 5.79 9.97 14.03
CA ASN A 130 6.76 9.56 13.02
C ASN A 130 6.22 8.47 12.07
N SER A 131 6.98 8.22 11.00
CA SER A 131 6.77 7.06 10.12
C SER A 131 5.44 7.09 9.35
N ASN A 132 5.06 8.26 8.85
CA ASN A 132 3.88 8.43 8.02
C ASN A 132 4.27 8.27 6.54
N TYR A 133 4.34 7.04 6.08
CA TYR A 133 4.78 6.69 4.73
C TYR A 133 3.71 6.96 3.67
N GLY A 134 4.11 7.36 2.47
CA GLY A 134 3.22 7.31 1.32
C GLY A 134 2.89 5.86 0.95
N VAL A 135 3.87 5.13 0.46
CA VAL A 135 3.80 3.70 0.16
C VAL A 135 4.87 2.96 0.94
N PHE A 136 4.49 1.89 1.63
CA PHE A 136 5.43 1.06 2.38
C PHE A 136 5.25 -0.43 2.03
N VAL A 137 6.34 -1.07 1.57
CA VAL A 137 6.40 -2.48 1.21
C VAL A 137 7.48 -3.14 2.06
N SER A 138 7.12 -4.11 2.91
CA SER A 138 8.08 -4.73 3.82
C SER A 138 7.68 -6.10 4.32
N ASN A 139 8.66 -6.81 4.84
CA ASN A 139 8.57 -8.09 5.56
C ASN A 139 8.03 -9.29 4.76
N GLY A 140 8.71 -10.42 4.94
CA GLY A 140 8.23 -11.72 4.50
C GLY A 140 8.00 -11.86 2.98
N ASN A 141 8.76 -11.14 2.15
CA ASN A 141 8.56 -11.07 0.71
C ASN A 141 7.19 -10.47 0.31
N ALA A 142 6.77 -9.40 1.00
CA ALA A 142 5.64 -8.60 0.56
C ALA A 142 5.92 -8.01 -0.84
N MET A 143 4.95 -8.07 -1.76
CA MET A 143 5.22 -7.84 -3.19
C MET A 143 4.25 -6.85 -3.84
N ILE A 144 4.81 -6.01 -4.72
CA ILE A 144 4.06 -5.31 -5.77
C ILE A 144 4.57 -5.86 -7.11
N THR A 145 3.67 -6.41 -7.94
CA THR A 145 4.05 -7.11 -9.17
C THR A 145 3.25 -6.66 -10.39
N ALA A 146 3.83 -6.87 -11.58
CA ALA A 146 3.13 -6.90 -12.85
C ALA A 146 3.80 -7.92 -13.77
N SER A 147 3.02 -8.75 -14.51
CA SER A 147 3.63 -9.81 -15.32
C SER A 147 4.07 -9.32 -16.70
N GLN A 148 3.30 -8.47 -17.36
CA GLN A 148 3.63 -7.90 -18.68
C GLN A 148 3.37 -6.39 -18.76
N GLY A 149 2.59 -5.86 -17.84
CA GLY A 149 2.29 -4.42 -17.73
C GLY A 149 3.32 -3.69 -16.87
N ASP A 150 3.22 -2.39 -16.87
CA ASP A 150 4.07 -1.51 -16.06
C ASP A 150 3.69 -1.48 -14.59
N ILE A 151 4.66 -1.22 -13.74
CA ILE A 151 4.46 -0.87 -12.33
C ILE A 151 4.69 0.63 -12.16
N ASN A 152 3.69 1.34 -11.63
CA ASN A 152 3.75 2.75 -11.31
C ASN A 152 3.50 2.95 -9.82
N ILE A 153 4.50 3.41 -9.07
CA ILE A 153 4.39 3.69 -7.64
C ILE A 153 4.63 5.17 -7.39
N MET A 154 3.65 5.84 -6.79
CA MET A 154 3.73 7.24 -6.38
C MET A 154 3.48 7.34 -4.88
N GLY A 155 4.44 7.86 -4.13
CA GLY A 155 4.34 8.01 -2.69
C GLY A 155 4.65 9.42 -2.21
N GLN A 156 3.81 9.94 -1.32
CA GLN A 156 4.09 11.18 -0.59
C GLN A 156 4.12 10.86 0.91
N GLY A 157 5.24 11.10 1.55
CA GLY A 157 5.35 11.02 3.00
C GLY A 157 4.47 12.09 3.66
N GLY A 158 3.87 11.73 4.78
CA GLY A 158 3.05 12.65 5.57
C GLY A 158 3.87 13.42 6.61
N GLY A 159 3.27 13.65 7.75
CA GLY A 159 3.87 14.29 8.93
C GLY A 159 3.84 15.80 8.91
N ASN A 160 3.76 16.38 10.09
CA ASN A 160 3.90 17.82 10.32
C ASN A 160 4.74 18.10 11.59
N GLY A 161 4.99 19.37 11.90
CA GLY A 161 5.79 19.77 13.05
C GLY A 161 7.17 19.11 13.02
N THR A 162 7.54 18.39 14.09
CA THR A 162 8.82 17.70 14.26
C THR A 162 8.78 16.21 13.86
N SER A 163 7.72 15.75 13.23
CA SER A 163 7.59 14.39 12.71
C SER A 163 8.79 14.02 11.82
N GLY A 164 9.31 12.81 11.94
CA GLY A 164 10.41 12.30 11.11
C GLY A 164 10.11 10.94 10.50
N ILE A 165 11.03 10.47 9.66
CA ILE A 165 10.93 9.15 9.00
C ILE A 165 9.66 9.07 8.12
N ASN A 166 9.33 10.15 7.43
CA ASN A 166 8.14 10.22 6.58
C ASN A 166 8.57 10.05 5.12
N PHE A 167 8.77 8.80 4.72
CA PHE A 167 9.21 8.49 3.36
C PHE A 167 8.06 8.55 2.37
N GLY A 168 8.34 9.04 1.16
CA GLY A 168 7.39 8.94 0.05
C GLY A 168 7.12 7.48 -0.29
N VAL A 169 8.14 6.76 -0.73
CA VAL A 169 8.12 5.32 -0.96
C VAL A 169 9.21 4.66 -0.13
N ASN A 170 8.86 3.63 0.63
CA ASN A 170 9.80 2.82 1.37
C ASN A 170 9.65 1.34 0.99
N ILE A 171 10.70 0.74 0.45
CA ILE A 171 10.78 -0.69 0.17
C ILE A 171 11.90 -1.22 1.07
N SER A 172 11.55 -2.05 2.04
CA SER A 172 12.53 -2.50 3.04
C SER A 172 12.29 -3.93 3.49
N THR A 173 13.27 -4.52 4.12
CA THR A 173 13.18 -5.82 4.81
C THR A 173 12.40 -6.87 4.01
N GLN A 174 12.98 -7.38 2.91
CA GLN A 174 12.33 -8.36 2.03
C GLN A 174 11.08 -7.83 1.30
N GLY A 175 10.89 -6.51 1.20
CA GLY A 175 9.89 -5.93 0.31
C GLY A 175 10.35 -6.03 -1.16
N ILE A 176 9.46 -6.38 -2.05
CA ILE A 176 9.78 -6.66 -3.46
C ILE A 176 8.87 -5.83 -4.37
N VAL A 177 9.47 -5.19 -5.37
CA VAL A 177 8.77 -4.63 -6.52
C VAL A 177 9.32 -5.31 -7.76
N ASP A 178 8.47 -6.01 -8.50
CA ASP A 178 8.93 -6.93 -9.54
C ASP A 178 8.04 -6.88 -10.79
N ALA A 179 8.58 -6.37 -11.88
CA ALA A 179 7.96 -6.43 -13.19
C ALA A 179 8.49 -7.68 -13.93
N ASN A 180 7.79 -8.82 -13.74
CA ASN A 180 8.14 -10.13 -14.29
C ASN A 180 7.86 -10.23 -15.79
N GLY A 181 8.61 -9.57 -16.63
CA GLY A 181 8.40 -9.60 -18.07
C GLY A 181 8.81 -8.31 -18.75
N SER A 182 8.07 -7.86 -19.74
CA SER A 182 8.44 -6.68 -20.57
C SER A 182 8.04 -5.33 -19.98
N GLY A 183 7.41 -5.30 -18.81
CA GLY A 183 6.93 -4.07 -18.17
C GLY A 183 8.05 -3.22 -17.56
N ASN A 184 7.81 -1.91 -17.48
CA ASN A 184 8.71 -0.97 -16.83
C ASN A 184 8.31 -0.73 -15.38
N ILE A 185 9.26 -0.29 -14.56
CA ILE A 185 9.02 0.14 -13.19
C ILE A 185 9.28 1.64 -13.07
N PHE A 186 8.26 2.38 -12.66
CA PHE A 186 8.34 3.81 -12.37
C PHE A 186 8.03 4.04 -10.90
N ILE A 187 9.01 4.56 -10.15
CA ILE A 187 8.83 4.90 -8.73
C ILE A 187 9.11 6.37 -8.55
N SER A 188 8.12 7.09 -8.00
CA SER A 188 8.24 8.50 -7.64
C SER A 188 7.89 8.67 -6.17
N GLY A 189 8.71 9.38 -5.42
CA GLY A 189 8.51 9.60 -4.00
C GLY A 189 8.89 11.01 -3.56
N SER A 190 8.06 11.62 -2.71
CA SER A 190 8.39 12.84 -1.97
C SER A 190 8.35 12.57 -0.48
N GLY A 191 9.37 12.93 0.25
CA GLY A 191 9.35 12.88 1.71
C GLY A 191 8.35 13.85 2.32
N GLY A 192 8.02 13.67 3.59
CA GLY A 192 7.17 14.61 4.33
C GLY A 192 7.79 16.00 4.44
N ILE A 193 6.96 17.03 4.60
CA ILE A 193 7.39 18.44 4.70
C ILE A 193 7.68 18.91 6.13
N SER A 194 7.64 18.02 7.11
CA SER A 194 7.90 18.29 8.51
C SER A 194 9.39 18.60 8.79
N SER A 195 9.69 19.26 9.91
CA SER A 195 11.06 19.63 10.29
C SER A 195 11.87 18.52 10.93
N GLY A 196 11.27 17.34 11.19
CA GLY A 196 11.98 16.19 11.73
C GLY A 196 12.96 15.56 10.74
N ALA A 197 13.80 14.67 11.21
CA ALA A 197 14.82 14.02 10.39
C ALA A 197 14.24 12.92 9.48
N SER A 198 15.01 12.58 8.43
CA SER A 198 14.75 11.43 7.57
C SER A 198 13.41 11.49 6.80
N ASN A 199 13.09 12.65 6.25
CA ASN A 199 11.97 12.80 5.33
C ASN A 199 12.48 12.59 3.89
N VAL A 200 12.52 11.35 3.45
CA VAL A 200 13.16 10.92 2.19
C VAL A 200 12.11 10.62 1.12
N GLY A 201 12.36 11.00 -0.13
CA GLY A 201 11.48 10.70 -1.24
C GLY A 201 11.32 9.19 -1.44
N ILE A 202 12.42 8.49 -1.71
CA ILE A 202 12.43 7.04 -1.94
C ILE A 202 13.52 6.42 -1.08
N ALA A 203 13.18 5.39 -0.32
CA ALA A 203 14.10 4.56 0.43
C ALA A 203 14.01 3.11 -0.02
N LEU A 204 15.14 2.54 -0.42
CA LEU A 204 15.31 1.12 -0.67
C LEU A 204 16.37 0.61 0.30
N GLY A 205 16.04 -0.26 1.22
CA GLY A 205 16.99 -0.67 2.25
C GLY A 205 16.54 -1.83 3.13
N GLY A 206 17.46 -2.33 3.93
CA GLY A 206 17.25 -3.51 4.75
C GLY A 206 17.50 -4.81 3.99
N PRO A 207 17.63 -5.95 4.72
CA PRO A 207 17.92 -7.24 4.11
C PRO A 207 16.86 -7.68 3.11
N GLY A 208 17.26 -8.00 1.88
CA GLY A 208 16.38 -8.57 0.86
C GLY A 208 15.36 -7.62 0.22
N ALA A 209 15.47 -6.30 0.46
CA ALA A 209 14.66 -5.32 -0.27
C ALA A 209 15.12 -5.27 -1.73
N THR A 210 14.17 -5.38 -2.68
CA THR A 210 14.51 -5.58 -4.08
C THR A 210 13.54 -4.85 -5.01
N VAL A 211 14.09 -4.28 -6.09
CA VAL A 211 13.34 -3.77 -7.25
C VAL A 211 13.92 -4.44 -8.47
N LEU A 212 13.10 -5.18 -9.22
CA LEU A 212 13.50 -6.02 -10.35
C LEU A 212 12.65 -5.71 -11.57
N SER A 213 13.29 -5.67 -12.73
CA SER A 213 12.61 -5.65 -14.03
C SER A 213 13.35 -6.62 -14.93
N ASP A 214 12.68 -7.67 -15.35
CA ASP A 214 13.21 -8.63 -16.31
C ASP A 214 13.11 -8.05 -17.72
N THR A 215 14.19 -8.12 -18.49
CA THR A 215 14.27 -7.65 -19.89
C THR A 215 14.22 -8.80 -20.87
#